data_81662e80815ff804622762042d63e12b
#
_entry.id   81662e80815ff804622762042d63e12b
#
_cell.length_a   1.000
_cell.length_b   1.000
_cell.length_c   1.000
_cell.angle_alpha   90.00
_cell.angle_beta   90.00
_cell.angle_gamma   90.00
#
_symmetry.space_group_name_H-M   'P 1'
#
loop_
_entity.id
_entity.type
_entity.pdbx_description
1 polymer ?
#
loop_
_entity_poly.entity_id
_entity_poly.type
_entity_poly.pdbx_seq_one_letter_code
_entity_poly.pdbx_strand_id
1 'polypeptide(L)'
;INMFSMWKEYIDKVIVCPVKLPFRDARRKEKLPESVQKLAEVFVKENIDIMRKRYSIFGHCTGAILGYEIARQTYEKTGNEPTVIIASSSQEPAIIPKEAILLAGASDSEIQAYLETERLVDKSILEMPEFQEYYFPILRADFRLFASYHASYHKFNCPIITIYDPFDSKLIKDDVQGWGKYTTKYEERYIEGGHYAALKNIQQITEKINQIIER
;
A
#
# COMPACT_ATOMS: atom_id res chain seq x y z
N ILE A 1 14.88 -4.32 -2.58
CA ILE A 1 14.22 -5.59 -2.99
C ILE A 1 12.72 -5.38 -2.84
N ASN A 2 11.97 -5.58 -3.90
CA ASN A 2 10.51 -5.51 -3.79
C ASN A 2 10.03 -6.76 -3.04
N MET A 3 9.59 -6.61 -1.80
CA MET A 3 9.20 -7.72 -0.93
C MET A 3 8.04 -8.55 -1.51
N PHE A 4 7.21 -7.97 -2.38
CA PHE A 4 6.15 -8.70 -3.08
C PHE A 4 6.66 -9.60 -4.22
N SER A 5 7.94 -9.50 -4.62
CA SER A 5 8.49 -10.35 -5.69
C SER A 5 8.52 -11.83 -5.31
N MET A 6 8.67 -12.14 -4.02
CA MET A 6 8.66 -13.52 -3.50
C MET A 6 7.25 -14.15 -3.52
N TRP A 7 6.21 -13.35 -3.59
CA TRP A 7 4.83 -13.86 -3.58
C TRP A 7 4.50 -14.75 -4.78
N LYS A 8 5.24 -14.62 -5.88
CA LYS A 8 5.12 -15.47 -7.06
C LYS A 8 5.33 -16.96 -6.77
N GLU A 9 6.04 -17.28 -5.70
CA GLU A 9 6.32 -18.65 -5.27
C GLU A 9 5.13 -19.26 -4.50
N TYR A 10 4.22 -18.46 -4.02
CA TYR A 10 3.09 -18.84 -3.15
C TYR A 10 1.72 -18.59 -3.78
N ILE A 11 1.65 -17.80 -4.85
CA ILE A 11 0.43 -17.46 -5.56
C ILE A 11 0.58 -17.95 -7.01
N ASP A 12 -0.16 -18.98 -7.38
CA ASP A 12 -0.04 -19.67 -8.66
C ASP A 12 -1.20 -19.39 -9.64
N LYS A 13 -2.34 -18.92 -9.14
CA LYS A 13 -3.56 -18.73 -9.96
C LYS A 13 -3.65 -17.40 -10.67
N VAL A 14 -2.82 -16.44 -10.28
CA VAL A 14 -2.76 -15.11 -10.88
C VAL A 14 -1.32 -14.64 -11.05
N ILE A 15 -1.10 -13.74 -11.99
CA ILE A 15 0.20 -13.11 -12.18
C ILE A 15 0.38 -12.01 -11.14
N VAL A 16 1.33 -12.18 -10.24
CA VAL A 16 1.71 -11.14 -9.27
C VAL A 16 2.57 -10.09 -9.98
N CYS A 17 2.07 -8.84 -10.03
CA CYS A 17 2.73 -7.68 -10.63
C CYS A 17 3.11 -6.65 -9.56
N PRO A 18 4.29 -6.74 -8.93
CA PRO A 18 4.71 -5.75 -7.95
C PRO A 18 4.86 -4.36 -8.58
N VAL A 19 4.18 -3.38 -8.02
CA VAL A 19 4.25 -1.99 -8.49
C VAL A 19 5.61 -1.40 -8.14
N LYS A 20 6.31 -0.85 -9.15
CA LYS A 20 7.58 -0.15 -8.98
C LYS A 20 7.33 1.35 -9.04
N LEU A 21 7.43 2.00 -7.90
CA LEU A 21 7.25 3.44 -7.82
C LEU A 21 8.48 4.20 -8.34
N PRO A 22 8.32 5.41 -8.90
CA PRO A 22 9.43 6.28 -9.27
C PRO A 22 10.24 6.71 -8.05
N PHE A 23 11.39 7.33 -8.27
CA PHE A 23 12.34 7.84 -7.27
C PHE A 23 13.03 6.74 -6.43
N ARG A 24 12.97 5.46 -6.85
CA ARG A 24 13.65 4.34 -6.19
C ARG A 24 14.08 3.24 -7.15
N ASP A 25 15.02 2.40 -6.73
CA ASP A 25 15.52 1.24 -7.46
C ASP A 25 15.85 1.56 -8.94
N ALA A 26 15.35 0.76 -9.86
CA ALA A 26 15.54 0.97 -11.29
C ALA A 26 14.93 2.28 -11.83
N ARG A 27 13.96 2.86 -11.09
CA ARG A 27 13.28 4.13 -11.44
C ARG A 27 13.81 5.33 -10.65
N ARG A 28 15.02 5.25 -10.05
CA ARG A 28 15.57 6.28 -9.15
C ARG A 28 15.72 7.65 -9.80
N LYS A 29 16.01 7.69 -11.11
CA LYS A 29 16.17 8.95 -11.85
C LYS A 29 14.85 9.65 -12.19
N GLU A 30 13.75 8.95 -12.04
CA GLU A 30 12.42 9.50 -12.26
C GLU A 30 11.97 10.32 -11.04
N LYS A 31 11.33 11.46 -11.29
CA LYS A 31 10.76 12.27 -10.21
C LYS A 31 9.53 11.58 -9.64
N LEU A 32 9.42 11.56 -8.31
CA LEU A 32 8.17 11.19 -7.66
C LEU A 32 7.11 12.26 -8.00
N PRO A 33 5.91 11.88 -8.47
CA PRO A 33 4.81 12.82 -8.66
C PRO A 33 4.45 13.54 -7.35
N GLU A 34 3.92 14.73 -7.48
CA GLU A 34 3.65 15.65 -6.36
C GLU A 34 2.40 15.31 -5.53
N SER A 35 1.58 14.36 -5.98
CA SER A 35 0.40 13.87 -5.25
C SER A 35 0.13 12.40 -5.53
N VAL A 36 -0.59 11.74 -4.61
CA VAL A 36 -1.03 10.35 -4.78
C VAL A 36 -1.91 10.21 -6.02
N GLN A 37 -2.77 11.21 -6.28
CA GLN A 37 -3.62 11.24 -7.46
C GLN A 37 -2.80 11.27 -8.74
N LYS A 38 -1.74 12.10 -8.76
CA LYS A 38 -0.85 12.18 -9.94
C LYS A 38 -0.01 10.93 -10.13
N LEU A 39 0.41 10.32 -9.02
CA LEU A 39 1.11 9.04 -9.05
C LEU A 39 0.22 7.93 -9.62
N ALA A 40 -1.04 7.86 -9.17
CA ALA A 40 -2.03 6.92 -9.70
C ALA A 40 -2.34 7.19 -11.18
N GLU A 41 -2.46 8.46 -11.59
CA GLU A 41 -2.70 8.83 -12.98
C GLU A 41 -1.58 8.34 -13.91
N VAL A 42 -0.33 8.57 -13.51
CA VAL A 42 0.84 8.09 -14.26
C VAL A 42 0.83 6.57 -14.34
N PHE A 43 0.60 5.89 -13.22
CA PHE A 43 0.52 4.43 -13.19
C PHE A 43 -0.55 3.88 -14.13
N VAL A 44 -1.77 4.40 -14.06
CA VAL A 44 -2.88 3.94 -14.90
C VAL A 44 -2.59 4.20 -16.38
N LYS A 45 -1.99 5.35 -16.72
CA LYS A 45 -1.59 5.67 -18.10
C LYS A 45 -0.53 4.69 -18.62
N GLU A 46 0.49 4.39 -17.83
CA GLU A 46 1.57 3.47 -18.21
C GLU A 46 1.11 2.03 -18.35
N ASN A 47 0.04 1.64 -17.64
CA ASN A 47 -0.43 0.25 -17.53
C ASN A 47 -1.87 0.07 -18.04
N ILE A 48 -2.39 0.97 -18.87
CA ILE A 48 -3.80 0.99 -19.27
C ILE A 48 -4.27 -0.33 -19.89
N ASP A 49 -3.43 -1.01 -20.66
CA ASP A 49 -3.77 -2.27 -21.32
C ASP A 49 -3.92 -3.42 -20.32
N ILE A 50 -3.16 -3.38 -19.20
CA ILE A 50 -3.30 -4.33 -18.09
C ILE A 50 -4.57 -4.00 -17.31
N MET A 51 -4.81 -2.71 -17.03
CA MET A 51 -5.94 -2.24 -16.24
C MET A 51 -7.29 -2.43 -16.94
N ARG A 52 -7.32 -2.63 -18.25
CA ARG A 52 -8.51 -3.03 -19.01
C ARG A 52 -8.85 -4.51 -18.91
N LYS A 53 -7.91 -5.34 -18.44
CA LYS A 53 -8.12 -6.79 -18.23
C LYS A 53 -8.70 -7.03 -16.84
N ARG A 54 -8.95 -8.29 -16.51
CA ARG A 54 -9.29 -8.70 -15.14
C ARG A 54 -8.08 -8.51 -14.23
N TYR A 55 -8.24 -7.75 -13.15
CA TYR A 55 -7.17 -7.48 -12.18
C TYR A 55 -7.72 -7.42 -10.76
N SER A 56 -6.84 -7.62 -9.80
CA SER A 56 -7.09 -7.41 -8.37
C SER A 56 -6.01 -6.50 -7.81
N ILE A 57 -6.30 -5.82 -6.72
CA ILE A 57 -5.35 -4.94 -6.05
C ILE A 57 -5.10 -5.46 -4.64
N PHE A 58 -3.83 -5.55 -4.28
CA PHE A 58 -3.38 -5.67 -2.89
C PHE A 58 -2.55 -4.44 -2.54
N GLY A 59 -2.88 -3.81 -1.43
CA GLY A 59 -2.10 -2.71 -0.86
C GLY A 59 -1.94 -2.87 0.64
N HIS A 60 -0.76 -2.53 1.16
CA HIS A 60 -0.46 -2.53 2.59
C HIS A 60 -0.27 -1.09 3.07
N CYS A 61 -0.91 -0.71 4.17
CA CYS A 61 -0.85 0.64 4.76
C CYS A 61 -1.14 1.72 3.69
N THR A 62 -0.26 2.68 3.47
CA THR A 62 -0.37 3.70 2.40
C THR A 62 -0.48 3.11 1.00
N GLY A 63 0.04 1.89 0.79
CA GLY A 63 -0.13 1.17 -0.47
C GLY A 63 -1.60 0.80 -0.77
N ALA A 64 -2.45 0.62 0.25
CA ALA A 64 -3.88 0.40 0.06
C ALA A 64 -4.58 1.69 -0.43
N ILE A 65 -4.19 2.84 0.11
CA ILE A 65 -4.67 4.16 -0.33
C ILE A 65 -4.31 4.39 -1.80
N LEU A 66 -3.05 4.14 -2.18
CA LEU A 66 -2.63 4.24 -3.58
C LEU A 66 -3.38 3.24 -4.47
N GLY A 67 -3.59 2.01 -4.00
CA GLY A 67 -4.35 0.99 -4.71
C GLY A 67 -5.81 1.42 -4.96
N TYR A 68 -6.45 2.00 -3.96
CA TYR A 68 -7.79 2.59 -4.10
C TYR A 68 -7.82 3.68 -5.18
N GLU A 69 -6.87 4.60 -5.14
CA GLU A 69 -6.79 5.71 -6.10
C GLU A 69 -6.53 5.21 -7.53
N ILE A 70 -5.68 4.19 -7.69
CA ILE A 70 -5.47 3.51 -8.97
C ILE A 70 -6.77 2.86 -9.48
N ALA A 71 -7.50 2.14 -8.62
CA ALA A 71 -8.77 1.52 -9.00
C ALA A 71 -9.80 2.56 -9.45
N ARG A 72 -9.92 3.64 -8.67
CA ARG A 72 -10.86 4.74 -8.95
C ARG A 72 -10.58 5.39 -10.31
N GLN A 73 -9.32 5.75 -10.57
CA GLN A 73 -8.93 6.37 -11.84
C GLN A 73 -8.98 5.40 -13.02
N THR A 74 -8.74 4.10 -12.77
CA THR A 74 -8.97 3.07 -13.79
C THR A 74 -10.43 3.03 -14.19
N TYR A 75 -11.34 3.00 -13.21
CA TYR A 75 -12.77 3.03 -13.47
C TYR A 75 -13.19 4.29 -14.26
N GLU A 76 -12.74 5.47 -13.86
CA GLU A 76 -13.02 6.71 -14.57
C GLU A 76 -12.58 6.69 -16.04
N LYS A 77 -11.43 6.08 -16.32
CA LYS A 77 -10.85 6.04 -17.68
C LYS A 77 -11.37 4.90 -18.56
N THR A 78 -11.81 3.79 -17.96
CA THR A 78 -12.09 2.55 -18.71
C THR A 78 -13.44 1.93 -18.41
N GLY A 79 -14.12 2.33 -17.33
CA GLY A 79 -15.31 1.66 -16.81
C GLY A 79 -15.00 0.32 -16.11
N ASN A 80 -13.72 -0.10 -16.01
CA ASN A 80 -13.33 -1.39 -15.46
C ASN A 80 -13.02 -1.27 -13.96
N GLU A 81 -13.63 -2.14 -13.16
CA GLU A 81 -13.35 -2.27 -11.73
C GLU A 81 -12.41 -3.46 -11.46
N PRO A 82 -11.64 -3.44 -10.37
CA PRO A 82 -10.91 -4.62 -9.94
C PRO A 82 -11.87 -5.75 -9.54
N THR A 83 -11.41 -7.00 -9.62
CA THR A 83 -12.19 -8.14 -9.12
C THR A 83 -12.34 -8.08 -7.59
N VAL A 84 -11.30 -7.59 -6.91
CA VAL A 84 -11.27 -7.36 -5.47
C VAL A 84 -10.19 -6.33 -5.14
N ILE A 85 -10.43 -5.52 -4.11
CA ILE A 85 -9.41 -4.69 -3.45
C ILE A 85 -9.13 -5.33 -2.08
N ILE A 86 -7.87 -5.65 -1.82
CA ILE A 86 -7.41 -6.17 -0.53
C ILE A 86 -6.58 -5.08 0.14
N ALA A 87 -7.12 -4.51 1.21
CA ALA A 87 -6.47 -3.47 2.01
C ALA A 87 -5.88 -4.10 3.27
N SER A 88 -4.55 -4.19 3.34
CA SER A 88 -3.84 -4.78 4.47
C SER A 88 -3.34 -3.69 5.42
N SER A 89 -3.66 -3.83 6.70
CA SER A 89 -3.25 -2.92 7.80
C SER A 89 -3.39 -1.44 7.40
N SER A 90 -4.59 -1.08 6.92
CA SER A 90 -4.88 0.27 6.41
C SER A 90 -6.23 0.77 6.92
N GLN A 91 -6.25 2.00 7.36
CA GLN A 91 -7.46 2.77 7.59
C GLN A 91 -8.12 3.12 6.25
N GLU A 92 -9.39 3.54 6.26
CA GLU A 92 -10.11 3.96 5.06
C GLU A 92 -9.38 5.09 4.28
N PRO A 93 -9.60 5.24 2.98
CA PRO A 93 -8.85 6.21 2.16
C PRO A 93 -8.94 7.66 2.62
N ALA A 94 -10.03 8.05 3.30
CA ALA A 94 -10.19 9.42 3.81
C ALA A 94 -9.33 9.73 5.04
N ILE A 95 -8.73 8.72 5.68
CA ILE A 95 -7.93 8.87 6.89
C ILE A 95 -6.45 8.70 6.54
N ILE A 96 -5.69 9.76 6.75
CA ILE A 96 -4.25 9.74 6.51
C ILE A 96 -3.54 9.13 7.73
N PRO A 97 -2.64 8.16 7.54
CA PRO A 97 -1.84 7.61 8.63
C PRO A 97 -1.08 8.72 9.37
N LYS A 98 -1.13 8.69 10.71
CA LYS A 98 -0.48 9.70 11.56
C LYS A 98 1.02 9.83 11.28
N GLU A 99 1.68 8.71 10.98
CA GLU A 99 3.09 8.66 10.64
C GLU A 99 3.39 9.48 9.38
N ALA A 100 2.52 9.45 8.37
CA ALA A 100 2.69 10.25 7.17
C ALA A 100 2.70 11.74 7.48
N ILE A 101 1.80 12.18 8.36
CA ILE A 101 1.72 13.59 8.80
C ILE A 101 2.94 13.99 9.63
N LEU A 102 3.30 13.16 10.60
CA LEU A 102 4.41 13.45 11.52
C LEU A 102 5.77 13.47 10.83
N LEU A 103 5.97 12.55 9.87
CA LEU A 103 7.28 12.35 9.22
C LEU A 103 7.44 13.08 7.89
N ALA A 104 6.41 13.78 7.40
CA ALA A 104 6.47 14.56 6.17
C ALA A 104 7.57 15.65 6.17
N GLY A 105 7.85 16.23 7.34
CA GLY A 105 8.90 17.25 7.56
C GLY A 105 10.08 16.74 8.39
N ALA A 106 10.15 15.44 8.68
CA ALA A 106 11.09 14.89 9.63
C ALA A 106 12.56 15.05 9.20
N SER A 107 13.43 15.30 10.18
CA SER A 107 14.89 15.24 10.05
C SER A 107 15.36 13.79 9.88
N ASP A 108 16.62 13.60 9.49
CA ASP A 108 17.21 12.27 9.36
C ASP A 108 17.20 11.52 10.70
N SER A 109 17.46 12.22 11.81
CA SER A 109 17.42 11.63 13.16
C SER A 109 16.01 11.17 13.55
N GLU A 110 14.96 11.88 13.17
CA GLU A 110 13.57 11.47 13.44
C GLU A 110 13.15 10.28 12.58
N ILE A 111 13.57 10.24 11.31
CA ILE A 111 13.36 9.07 10.44
C ILE A 111 14.09 7.85 10.99
N GLN A 112 15.35 8.02 11.43
CA GLN A 112 16.13 6.95 12.04
C GLN A 112 15.44 6.42 13.30
N ALA A 113 15.04 7.29 14.23
CA ALA A 113 14.33 6.91 15.46
C ALA A 113 13.02 6.18 15.16
N TYR A 114 12.28 6.60 14.14
CA TYR A 114 11.07 5.90 13.70
C TYR A 114 11.39 4.48 13.23
N LEU A 115 12.37 4.31 12.34
CA LEU A 115 12.74 2.99 11.81
C LEU A 115 13.27 2.04 12.90
N GLU A 116 14.01 2.56 13.88
CA GLU A 116 14.47 1.81 15.06
C GLU A 116 13.30 1.34 15.93
N THR A 117 12.35 2.24 16.21
CA THR A 117 11.15 1.95 17.02
C THR A 117 10.31 0.87 16.35
N GLU A 118 10.12 0.95 15.04
CA GLU A 118 9.34 0.00 14.25
C GLU A 118 10.07 -1.32 13.98
N ARG A 119 11.37 -1.41 14.27
CA ARG A 119 12.22 -2.59 14.00
C ARG A 119 12.09 -3.07 12.55
N LEU A 120 12.06 -2.14 11.61
CA LEU A 120 11.93 -2.43 10.18
C LEU A 120 13.26 -2.77 9.53
N VAL A 121 14.35 -2.28 10.12
CA VAL A 121 15.71 -2.42 9.61
C VAL A 121 16.63 -2.66 10.80
N ASP A 122 17.61 -3.51 10.63
CA ASP A 122 18.62 -3.75 11.66
C ASP A 122 19.41 -2.47 11.96
N LYS A 123 19.73 -2.26 13.24
CA LYS A 123 20.42 -1.05 13.70
C LYS A 123 21.75 -0.82 12.97
N SER A 124 22.50 -1.88 12.72
CA SER A 124 23.77 -1.80 11.98
C SER A 124 23.60 -1.29 10.55
N ILE A 125 22.47 -1.57 9.90
CA ILE A 125 22.14 -1.06 8.56
C ILE A 125 21.67 0.40 8.64
N LEU A 126 20.88 0.74 9.66
CA LEU A 126 20.39 2.10 9.89
C LEU A 126 21.52 3.12 10.11
N GLU A 127 22.64 2.66 10.73
CA GLU A 127 23.81 3.47 10.99
C GLU A 127 24.74 3.64 9.77
N MET A 128 24.49 2.92 8.67
CA MET A 128 25.29 3.03 7.45
C MET A 128 24.96 4.31 6.68
N PRO A 129 25.94 5.20 6.42
CA PRO A 129 25.70 6.44 5.67
C PRO A 129 25.05 6.20 4.30
N GLU A 130 25.47 5.18 3.57
CA GLU A 130 24.96 4.84 2.25
C GLU A 130 23.47 4.44 2.29
N PHE A 131 23.05 3.77 3.39
CA PHE A 131 21.63 3.46 3.60
C PHE A 131 20.84 4.74 3.83
N GLN A 132 21.31 5.63 4.70
CA GLN A 132 20.65 6.89 5.04
C GLN A 132 20.54 7.80 3.82
N GLU A 133 21.63 8.00 3.09
CA GLU A 133 21.66 8.81 1.87
C GLU A 133 20.71 8.28 0.78
N TYR A 134 20.51 6.97 0.73
CA TYR A 134 19.62 6.36 -0.24
C TYR A 134 18.16 6.38 0.20
N TYR A 135 17.84 5.89 1.41
CA TYR A 135 16.48 5.60 1.81
C TYR A 135 15.76 6.76 2.49
N PHE A 136 16.46 7.62 3.25
CA PHE A 136 15.78 8.70 3.98
C PHE A 136 15.13 9.72 3.05
N PRO A 137 15.74 10.14 1.93
CA PRO A 137 15.05 10.99 0.95
C PRO A 137 13.79 10.33 0.36
N ILE A 138 13.81 9.01 0.12
CA ILE A 138 12.68 8.25 -0.41
C ILE A 138 11.55 8.25 0.62
N LEU A 139 11.84 7.88 1.86
CA LEU A 139 10.85 7.80 2.93
C LEU A 139 10.21 9.17 3.20
N ARG A 140 11.02 10.22 3.26
CA ARG A 140 10.52 11.59 3.44
C ARG A 140 9.62 12.03 2.29
N ALA A 141 9.97 11.68 1.06
CA ALA A 141 9.16 11.98 -0.11
C ALA A 141 7.82 11.23 -0.07
N ASP A 142 7.84 9.95 0.34
CA ASP A 142 6.63 9.14 0.52
C ASP A 142 5.72 9.73 1.61
N PHE A 143 6.27 10.07 2.78
CA PHE A 143 5.48 10.68 3.85
C PHE A 143 4.83 11.99 3.39
N ARG A 144 5.57 12.87 2.69
CA ARG A 144 5.01 14.10 2.13
C ARG A 144 3.88 13.85 1.14
N LEU A 145 4.07 12.86 0.27
CA LEU A 145 3.09 12.48 -0.74
C LEU A 145 1.76 12.08 -0.09
N PHE A 146 1.81 11.22 0.92
CA PHE A 146 0.60 10.75 1.60
C PHE A 146 0.03 11.76 2.59
N ALA A 147 0.85 12.59 3.25
CA ALA A 147 0.38 13.63 4.16
C ALA A 147 -0.53 14.67 3.46
N SER A 148 -0.35 14.89 2.17
CA SER A 148 -1.14 15.81 1.36
C SER A 148 -2.32 15.17 0.64
N TYR A 149 -2.56 13.86 0.84
CA TYR A 149 -3.61 13.15 0.11
C TYR A 149 -5.01 13.52 0.64
N HIS A 150 -5.93 13.71 -0.28
CA HIS A 150 -7.35 13.87 -0.01
C HIS A 150 -8.13 12.92 -0.92
N ALA A 151 -8.81 11.96 -0.31
CA ALA A 151 -9.56 10.93 -1.05
C ALA A 151 -10.73 11.54 -1.81
N SER A 152 -10.83 11.22 -3.10
CA SER A 152 -12.07 11.38 -3.85
C SER A 152 -12.94 10.15 -3.62
N TYR A 153 -14.20 10.36 -3.25
CA TYR A 153 -15.12 9.26 -2.97
C TYR A 153 -15.53 8.53 -4.25
N HIS A 154 -15.43 7.21 -4.22
CA HIS A 154 -16.01 6.31 -5.20
C HIS A 154 -16.46 5.02 -4.53
N LYS A 155 -17.65 4.53 -4.86
CA LYS A 155 -18.20 3.29 -4.31
C LYS A 155 -18.16 2.19 -5.37
N PHE A 156 -17.30 1.20 -5.13
CA PHE A 156 -17.13 0.05 -6.03
C PHE A 156 -18.24 -1.00 -5.87
N ASN A 157 -18.51 -1.74 -6.93
CA ASN A 157 -19.34 -2.94 -6.89
C ASN A 157 -18.53 -4.19 -6.54
N CYS A 158 -17.22 -4.15 -6.73
CA CYS A 158 -16.33 -5.24 -6.34
C CYS A 158 -16.19 -5.34 -4.81
N PRO A 159 -15.84 -6.53 -4.26
CA PRO A 159 -15.50 -6.66 -2.86
C PRO A 159 -14.30 -5.81 -2.46
N ILE A 160 -14.37 -5.23 -1.25
CA ILE A 160 -13.20 -4.72 -0.54
C ILE A 160 -13.02 -5.55 0.71
N ILE A 161 -11.83 -6.15 0.86
CA ILE A 161 -11.50 -7.04 1.97
C ILE A 161 -10.34 -6.41 2.75
N THR A 162 -10.57 -6.13 4.03
CA THR A 162 -9.48 -5.69 4.92
C THR A 162 -8.83 -6.90 5.58
N ILE A 163 -7.48 -6.90 5.66
CA ILE A 163 -6.70 -7.92 6.36
C ILE A 163 -5.78 -7.20 7.35
N TYR A 164 -5.99 -7.38 8.64
CA TYR A 164 -5.22 -6.69 9.67
C TYR A 164 -5.17 -7.47 10.99
N ASP A 165 -4.23 -7.11 11.86
CA ASP A 165 -4.20 -7.61 13.23
C ASP A 165 -5.13 -6.75 14.09
N PRO A 166 -6.14 -7.32 14.77
CA PRO A 166 -7.03 -6.57 15.67
C PRO A 166 -6.31 -5.89 16.84
N PHE A 167 -5.09 -6.32 17.14
CA PHE A 167 -4.24 -5.76 18.19
C PHE A 167 -3.16 -4.80 17.65
N ASP A 168 -3.24 -4.44 16.38
CA ASP A 168 -2.35 -3.44 15.78
C ASP A 168 -2.60 -2.06 16.39
N SER A 169 -1.65 -1.59 17.19
CA SER A 169 -1.74 -0.31 17.90
C SER A 169 -1.73 0.93 16.99
N LYS A 170 -1.38 0.76 15.71
CA LYS A 170 -1.40 1.83 14.70
C LYS A 170 -2.77 2.02 14.06
N LEU A 171 -3.68 1.07 14.25
CA LEU A 171 -4.99 1.09 13.63
C LEU A 171 -6.09 1.39 14.65
N ILE A 172 -7.07 2.15 14.21
CA ILE A 172 -8.35 2.29 14.91
C ILE A 172 -9.35 1.43 14.14
N LYS A 173 -10.00 0.50 14.84
CA LYS A 173 -10.89 -0.48 14.22
C LYS A 173 -11.99 0.18 13.37
N ASP A 174 -12.63 1.22 13.88
CA ASP A 174 -13.70 1.91 13.18
C ASP A 174 -13.19 2.56 11.88
N ASP A 175 -11.94 3.04 11.88
CA ASP A 175 -11.30 3.62 10.70
C ASP A 175 -10.96 2.55 9.65
N VAL A 176 -10.63 1.32 10.08
CA VAL A 176 -10.46 0.18 9.16
C VAL A 176 -11.82 -0.24 8.60
N GLN A 177 -12.85 -0.33 9.42
CA GLN A 177 -14.21 -0.66 9.00
C GLN A 177 -14.82 0.40 8.08
N GLY A 178 -14.28 1.62 8.11
CA GLY A 178 -14.61 2.70 7.19
C GLY A 178 -14.46 2.34 5.70
N TRP A 179 -13.64 1.33 5.36
CA TRP A 179 -13.58 0.78 4.00
C TRP A 179 -14.94 0.30 3.48
N GLY A 180 -15.86 -0.08 4.36
CA GLY A 180 -17.24 -0.45 4.00
C GLY A 180 -18.04 0.67 3.32
N LYS A 181 -17.63 1.93 3.47
CA LYS A 181 -18.26 3.07 2.76
C LYS A 181 -17.99 3.01 1.24
N TYR A 182 -16.87 2.39 0.84
CA TYR A 182 -16.35 2.40 -0.51
C TYR A 182 -16.72 1.17 -1.35
N THR A 183 -17.53 0.27 -0.80
CA THR A 183 -18.05 -0.90 -1.51
C THR A 183 -19.43 -1.29 -1.02
N THR A 184 -20.15 -2.10 -1.81
CA THR A 184 -21.37 -2.78 -1.37
C THR A 184 -21.08 -4.17 -0.76
N LYS A 185 -19.84 -4.65 -0.81
CA LYS A 185 -19.42 -5.99 -0.42
C LYS A 185 -18.15 -5.93 0.43
N TYR A 186 -18.30 -5.52 1.69
CA TYR A 186 -17.18 -5.39 2.63
C TYR A 186 -17.00 -6.67 3.45
N GLU A 187 -15.74 -7.13 3.60
CA GLU A 187 -15.35 -8.25 4.47
C GLU A 187 -14.12 -7.87 5.29
N GLU A 188 -14.04 -8.43 6.51
CA GLU A 188 -12.85 -8.35 7.37
C GLU A 188 -12.19 -9.72 7.50
N ARG A 189 -10.87 -9.74 7.50
CA ARG A 189 -10.04 -10.90 7.81
C ARG A 189 -8.91 -10.50 8.73
N TYR A 190 -8.48 -11.44 9.57
CA TYR A 190 -7.47 -11.16 10.57
C TYR A 190 -6.18 -11.91 10.27
N ILE A 191 -5.06 -11.28 10.62
CA ILE A 191 -3.71 -11.84 10.55
C ILE A 191 -2.99 -11.43 11.84
N GLU A 192 -2.29 -12.36 12.49
CA GLU A 192 -1.54 -12.06 13.71
C GLU A 192 -0.12 -11.58 13.39
N GLY A 193 0.44 -10.68 14.21
CA GLY A 193 1.82 -10.21 14.10
C GLY A 193 1.97 -8.70 13.93
N GLY A 194 0.93 -7.93 14.27
CA GLY A 194 0.91 -6.46 14.28
C GLY A 194 0.88 -5.84 12.90
N HIS A 195 1.25 -4.56 12.84
CA HIS A 195 1.11 -3.75 11.62
C HIS A 195 1.77 -4.37 10.38
N TYR A 196 2.93 -4.95 10.52
CA TYR A 196 3.73 -5.51 9.43
C TYR A 196 3.56 -7.01 9.23
N ALA A 197 2.53 -7.63 9.82
CA ALA A 197 2.29 -9.07 9.74
C ALA A 197 2.24 -9.58 8.30
N ALA A 198 1.53 -8.88 7.41
CA ALA A 198 1.42 -9.22 6.00
C ALA A 198 2.76 -9.17 5.24
N LEU A 199 3.74 -8.42 5.72
CA LEU A 199 5.06 -8.29 5.11
C LEU A 199 6.07 -9.29 5.68
N LYS A 200 5.88 -9.68 6.95
CA LYS A 200 6.78 -10.59 7.68
C LYS A 200 6.37 -12.06 7.53
N ASN A 201 5.08 -12.35 7.37
CA ASN A 201 4.55 -13.70 7.26
C ASN A 201 3.95 -13.94 5.87
N ILE A 202 4.84 -14.15 4.88
CA ILE A 202 4.47 -14.29 3.47
C ILE A 202 3.51 -15.47 3.26
N GLN A 203 3.75 -16.61 3.89
CA GLN A 203 2.92 -17.79 3.73
C GLN A 203 1.49 -17.51 4.20
N GLN A 204 1.32 -16.98 5.39
CA GLN A 204 -0.01 -16.71 5.96
C GLN A 204 -0.82 -15.71 5.13
N ILE A 205 -0.18 -14.64 4.65
CA ILE A 205 -0.89 -13.64 3.83
C ILE A 205 -1.25 -14.20 2.45
N THR A 206 -0.36 -14.94 1.81
CA THR A 206 -0.60 -15.49 0.47
C THR A 206 -1.65 -16.60 0.49
N GLU A 207 -1.73 -17.42 1.54
CA GLU A 207 -2.83 -18.36 1.76
C GLU A 207 -4.19 -17.65 1.82
N LYS A 208 -4.27 -16.53 2.57
CA LYS A 208 -5.51 -15.72 2.63
C LYS A 208 -5.86 -15.10 1.28
N ILE A 209 -4.87 -14.63 0.54
CA ILE A 209 -5.06 -14.05 -0.80
C ILE A 209 -5.57 -15.14 -1.76
N ASN A 210 -4.97 -16.33 -1.77
CA ASN A 210 -5.42 -17.46 -2.60
C ASN A 210 -6.89 -17.79 -2.33
N GLN A 211 -7.31 -17.89 -1.06
CA GLN A 211 -8.71 -18.12 -0.66
C GLN A 211 -9.66 -17.01 -1.13
N ILE A 212 -9.20 -15.78 -1.30
CA ILE A 212 -10.00 -14.66 -1.79
C ILE A 212 -10.14 -14.72 -3.32
N ILE A 213 -9.08 -15.05 -4.01
CA ILE A 213 -9.03 -15.06 -5.48
C ILE A 213 -9.78 -16.27 -6.07
N GLU A 214 -9.90 -17.37 -5.32
CA GLU A 214 -10.60 -18.60 -5.71
C GLU A 214 -12.14 -18.48 -5.71
N ARG A 215 -12.69 -17.43 -5.15
CA ARG A 215 -14.14 -17.14 -5.11
C ARG A 215 -14.60 -16.40 -6.38
#